data_b67e57573d4d73fd9e9fc96e398f8323
#
_entry.id   b67e57573d4d73fd9e9fc96e398f8323
#
_cell.length_a   1.000
_cell.length_b   1.000
_cell.length_c   1.000
_cell.angle_alpha   90.00
_cell.angle_beta   90.00
_cell.angle_gamma   90.00
#
_symmetry.space_group_name_H-M   'P 1'
#
loop_
_entity.id
_entity.type
_entity.pdbx_description
1 polymer ?
#
loop_
_entity_poly.entity_id
_entity_poly.type
_entity_poly.pdbx_seq_one_letter_code
_entity_poly.pdbx_strand_id
1 'polypeptide(L)'
;MANAQFPLITHNLSVDLVNTEIVSYDKRHELIPSEKDLMTWFEIMGETAPFLSSLTLQEVRGQLQRIHQFRAELRKHFECIAEGSEPSPAFISFLQNQITAAPFSYQIIDDKLARIPNGKPDDSILSLIAYDALWLIHTKEIQQLKRCANEKCILLFLDKTGRRKWCSMKICGNRHKVSRHQKKNKS
;
A
#
# COMPACT_ATOMS: atom_id res chain seq x y z
N MET A 1 16.70 -9.43 4.95
CA MET A 1 16.26 -9.00 6.30
C MET A 1 15.10 -8.04 6.09
N ALA A 2 13.92 -8.32 6.64
CA ALA A 2 12.77 -7.43 6.45
C ALA A 2 13.09 -6.07 7.08
N ASN A 3 13.07 -5.03 6.28
CA ASN A 3 13.30 -3.67 6.73
C ASN A 3 12.19 -3.30 7.71
N ALA A 4 12.52 -3.13 9.00
CA ALA A 4 11.55 -2.92 10.08
C ALA A 4 10.81 -1.58 10.00
N GLN A 5 11.14 -0.74 9.02
CA GLN A 5 10.61 0.62 8.85
C GLN A 5 9.18 0.61 8.29
N PHE A 6 8.85 -0.27 7.33
CA PHE A 6 7.54 -0.31 6.68
C PHE A 6 6.80 -1.63 6.95
N PRO A 7 5.48 -1.60 7.22
CA PRO A 7 4.68 -2.80 7.38
C PRO A 7 4.31 -3.39 6.01
N LEU A 8 5.26 -4.05 5.36
CA LEU A 8 5.02 -4.76 4.10
C LEU A 8 4.20 -6.03 4.38
N ILE A 9 2.89 -5.92 4.23
CA ILE A 9 1.94 -6.95 4.67
C ILE A 9 1.38 -7.74 3.51
N THR A 10 1.24 -7.07 2.36
CA THR A 10 0.52 -7.63 1.21
C THR A 10 1.41 -7.90 0.01
N HIS A 11 2.54 -7.23 -0.09
CA HIS A 11 3.39 -7.16 -1.29
C HIS A 11 2.66 -6.59 -2.51
N ASN A 12 1.53 -5.90 -2.30
CA ASN A 12 0.81 -5.13 -3.31
C ASN A 12 1.17 -3.65 -3.16
N LEU A 13 1.57 -3.04 -4.25
CA LEU A 13 2.08 -1.67 -4.28
C LEU A 13 1.06 -0.66 -3.71
N SER A 14 -0.19 -0.78 -4.12
CA SER A 14 -1.27 0.13 -3.70
C SER A 14 -1.65 -0.03 -2.22
N VAL A 15 -1.77 -1.27 -1.73
CA VAL A 15 -2.14 -1.54 -0.33
C VAL A 15 -0.98 -1.23 0.60
N ASP A 16 0.25 -1.58 0.23
CA ASP A 16 1.42 -1.30 1.06
C ASP A 16 1.78 0.20 1.06
N LEU A 17 1.46 0.97 -0.01
CA LEU A 17 1.49 2.43 0.06
C LEU A 17 0.50 2.97 1.11
N VAL A 18 -0.74 2.50 1.12
CA VAL A 18 -1.73 2.88 2.14
C VAL A 18 -1.23 2.55 3.54
N ASN A 19 -0.51 1.46 3.71
CA ASN A 19 0.07 1.01 4.98
C ASN A 19 1.33 1.79 5.40
N THR A 20 1.82 2.75 4.63
CA THR A 20 2.90 3.66 5.07
C THR A 20 2.44 4.70 6.08
N GLU A 21 1.16 4.74 6.42
CA GLU A 21 0.61 5.46 7.56
C GLU A 21 0.12 4.46 8.61
N ILE A 22 0.58 4.59 9.84
CA ILE A 22 0.25 3.66 10.93
C ILE A 22 -0.32 4.39 12.15
N VAL A 23 -0.92 3.64 13.07
CA VAL A 23 -1.26 4.14 14.42
C VAL A 23 -0.40 3.41 15.46
N SER A 24 0.28 4.18 16.28
CA SER A 24 1.05 3.68 17.42
C SER A 24 0.87 4.64 18.59
N TYR A 25 0.65 4.10 19.81
CA TYR A 25 0.37 4.88 21.01
C TYR A 25 -0.77 5.90 20.81
N ASP A 26 -1.85 5.47 20.13
CA ASP A 26 -3.04 6.26 19.78
C ASP A 26 -2.77 7.51 18.91
N LYS A 27 -1.60 7.59 18.29
CA LYS A 27 -1.21 8.65 17.35
C LYS A 27 -0.96 8.08 15.96
N ARG A 28 -1.36 8.84 14.94
CA ARG A 28 -0.98 8.55 13.55
C ARG A 28 0.49 8.92 13.33
N HIS A 29 1.19 8.06 12.63
CA HIS A 29 2.59 8.23 12.25
C HIS A 29 2.72 8.06 10.75
N GLU A 30 3.34 9.04 10.12
CA GLU A 30 3.75 9.01 8.74
C GLU A 30 5.09 8.29 8.62
N LEU A 31 5.18 7.24 7.82
CA LEU A 31 6.41 6.49 7.61
C LEU A 31 7.21 6.99 6.39
N ILE A 32 6.59 7.83 5.56
CA ILE A 32 7.25 8.53 4.44
C ILE A 32 7.17 10.05 4.69
N PRO A 33 7.81 10.57 5.75
CA PRO A 33 7.77 12.00 6.06
C PRO A 33 8.66 12.84 5.14
N SER A 34 9.58 12.22 4.40
CA SER A 34 10.50 12.90 3.49
C SER A 34 10.67 12.14 2.17
N GLU A 35 11.22 12.84 1.17
CA GLU A 35 11.58 12.25 -0.12
C GLU A 35 12.63 11.14 0.03
N LYS A 36 13.52 11.23 1.03
CA LYS A 36 14.49 10.18 1.33
C LYS A 36 13.82 8.90 1.82
N ASP A 37 12.78 9.02 2.66
CA ASP A 37 11.99 7.86 3.12
C ASP A 37 11.19 7.28 1.97
N LEU A 38 10.69 8.12 1.05
CA LEU A 38 10.04 7.68 -0.17
C LEU A 38 10.99 6.86 -1.06
N MET A 39 12.22 7.31 -1.24
CA MET A 39 13.24 6.54 -1.99
C MET A 39 13.52 5.20 -1.34
N THR A 40 13.63 5.15 -0.01
CA THR A 40 13.81 3.88 0.72
C THR A 40 12.62 2.93 0.50
N TRP A 41 11.40 3.46 0.48
CA TRP A 41 10.20 2.67 0.16
C TRP A 41 10.22 2.18 -1.30
N PHE A 42 10.64 3.00 -2.26
CA PHE A 42 10.79 2.63 -3.66
C PHE A 42 11.83 1.52 -3.87
N GLU A 43 12.97 1.59 -3.20
CA GLU A 43 13.99 0.53 -3.23
C GLU A 43 13.40 -0.82 -2.82
N ILE A 44 12.61 -0.84 -1.74
CA ILE A 44 11.96 -2.06 -1.25
C ILE A 44 10.89 -2.55 -2.23
N MET A 45 10.07 -1.65 -2.75
CA MET A 45 9.00 -2.00 -3.71
C MET A 45 9.53 -2.30 -5.11
N GLY A 46 10.79 -2.01 -5.39
CA GLY A 46 11.47 -2.32 -6.65
C GLY A 46 11.47 -3.81 -7.01
N GLU A 47 11.37 -4.70 -6.03
CA GLU A 47 11.18 -6.14 -6.29
C GLU A 47 9.86 -6.43 -7.03
N THR A 48 8.83 -5.65 -6.75
CA THR A 48 7.50 -5.77 -7.38
C THR A 48 7.34 -4.85 -8.60
N ALA A 49 7.96 -3.68 -8.56
CA ALA A 49 7.90 -2.66 -9.60
C ALA A 49 9.30 -2.08 -9.86
N PRO A 50 10.11 -2.74 -10.72
CA PRO A 50 11.52 -2.35 -10.96
C PRO A 50 11.73 -0.89 -11.37
N PHE A 51 10.77 -0.28 -12.04
CA PHE A 51 10.82 1.15 -12.38
C PHE A 51 11.00 2.04 -11.14
N LEU A 52 10.41 1.71 -10.00
CA LEU A 52 10.52 2.54 -8.78
C LEU A 52 11.95 2.61 -8.26
N SER A 53 12.70 1.51 -8.31
CA SER A 53 14.10 1.47 -7.88
C SER A 53 15.06 2.16 -8.87
N SER A 54 14.60 2.46 -10.08
CA SER A 54 15.40 3.22 -11.06
C SER A 54 15.29 4.74 -10.90
N LEU A 55 14.33 5.22 -10.11
CA LEU A 55 14.12 6.65 -9.88
C LEU A 55 15.23 7.25 -9.03
N THR A 56 15.60 8.48 -9.33
CA THR A 56 16.55 9.28 -8.55
C THR A 56 15.85 10.23 -7.59
N LEU A 57 16.55 10.66 -6.55
CA LEU A 57 16.02 11.65 -5.62
C LEU A 57 15.62 12.96 -6.30
N GLN A 58 16.31 13.35 -7.37
CA GLN A 58 15.97 14.53 -8.15
C GLN A 58 14.63 14.41 -8.86
N GLU A 59 14.30 13.23 -9.40
CA GLU A 59 13.04 12.96 -10.10
C GLU A 59 11.83 12.90 -9.14
N VAL A 60 12.03 12.51 -7.89
CA VAL A 60 10.96 12.46 -6.89
C VAL A 60 10.82 13.74 -6.08
N ARG A 61 11.69 14.71 -6.30
CA ARG A 61 11.69 15.97 -5.56
C ARG A 61 10.40 16.74 -5.77
N GLY A 62 9.77 17.17 -4.66
CA GLY A 62 8.49 17.89 -4.68
C GLY A 62 7.25 17.01 -4.92
N GLN A 63 7.39 15.67 -5.05
CA GLN A 63 6.28 14.77 -5.34
C GLN A 63 5.57 14.24 -4.09
N LEU A 64 6.17 14.40 -2.93
CA LEU A 64 5.72 13.79 -1.68
C LEU A 64 4.25 14.13 -1.35
N GLN A 65 3.88 15.40 -1.47
CA GLN A 65 2.51 15.85 -1.20
C GLN A 65 1.48 15.18 -2.12
N ARG A 66 1.80 15.05 -3.41
CA ARG A 66 0.92 14.43 -4.40
C ARG A 66 0.75 12.93 -4.11
N ILE A 67 1.81 12.25 -3.71
CA ILE A 67 1.77 10.84 -3.32
C ILE A 67 0.94 10.66 -2.04
N HIS A 68 1.07 11.53 -1.04
CA HIS A 68 0.25 11.51 0.16
C HIS A 68 -1.23 11.74 -0.14
N GLN A 69 -1.57 12.67 -1.03
CA GLN A 69 -2.95 12.91 -1.46
C GLN A 69 -3.53 11.68 -2.18
N PHE A 70 -2.77 11.09 -3.09
CA PHE A 70 -3.18 9.87 -3.79
C PHE A 70 -3.37 8.70 -2.81
N ARG A 71 -2.45 8.51 -1.86
CA ARG A 71 -2.58 7.53 -0.79
C ARG A 71 -3.84 7.74 0.05
N ALA A 72 -4.16 8.98 0.41
CA ALA A 72 -5.35 9.28 1.18
C ALA A 72 -6.64 8.90 0.42
N GLU A 73 -6.68 9.14 -0.89
CA GLU A 73 -7.82 8.74 -1.72
C GLU A 73 -7.91 7.21 -1.84
N LEU A 74 -6.79 6.51 -2.05
CA LEU A 74 -6.76 5.04 -2.00
C LEU A 74 -7.29 4.51 -0.66
N ARG A 75 -6.80 5.06 0.47
CA ARG A 75 -7.22 4.65 1.81
C ARG A 75 -8.71 4.75 1.98
N LYS A 76 -9.31 5.88 1.64
CA LYS A 76 -10.75 6.12 1.72
C LYS A 76 -11.55 5.03 1.01
N HIS A 77 -11.19 4.70 -0.22
CA HIS A 77 -11.87 3.67 -1.00
C HIS A 77 -11.60 2.26 -0.47
N PHE A 78 -10.35 1.96 -0.12
CA PHE A 78 -9.98 0.64 0.39
C PHE A 78 -10.63 0.35 1.76
N GLU A 79 -10.81 1.35 2.61
CA GLU A 79 -11.53 1.19 3.88
C GLU A 79 -13.01 0.84 3.64
N CYS A 80 -13.70 1.51 2.72
CA CYS A 80 -15.07 1.17 2.34
C CYS A 80 -15.17 -0.25 1.76
N ILE A 81 -14.22 -0.64 0.91
CA ILE A 81 -14.19 -1.99 0.32
C ILE A 81 -13.91 -3.04 1.41
N ALA A 82 -13.01 -2.78 2.34
CA ALA A 82 -12.74 -3.68 3.45
C ALA A 82 -13.92 -3.86 4.40
N GLU A 83 -14.88 -2.93 4.38
CA GLU A 83 -16.17 -2.97 5.10
C GLU A 83 -17.28 -3.63 4.27
N GLY A 84 -16.99 -4.10 3.06
CA GLY A 84 -17.90 -4.86 2.20
C GLY A 84 -18.52 -4.09 1.04
N SER A 85 -18.09 -2.84 0.80
CA SER A 85 -18.55 -2.08 -0.37
C SER A 85 -17.87 -2.58 -1.65
N GLU A 86 -18.56 -2.52 -2.78
CA GLU A 86 -17.93 -2.73 -4.08
C GLU A 86 -17.14 -1.48 -4.53
N PRO A 87 -16.07 -1.64 -5.34
CA PRO A 87 -15.37 -0.52 -5.94
C PRO A 87 -16.30 0.33 -6.78
N SER A 88 -16.42 1.62 -6.46
CA SER A 88 -17.32 2.52 -7.19
C SER A 88 -16.80 2.83 -8.61
N PRO A 89 -17.69 3.09 -9.59
CA PRO A 89 -17.29 3.53 -10.93
C PRO A 89 -16.40 4.78 -10.90
N ALA A 90 -16.67 5.71 -9.98
CA ALA A 90 -15.87 6.92 -9.80
C ALA A 90 -14.43 6.59 -9.37
N PHE A 91 -14.25 5.63 -8.46
CA PHE A 91 -12.93 5.16 -8.05
C PHE A 91 -12.17 4.48 -9.19
N ILE A 92 -12.84 3.62 -9.95
CA ILE A 92 -12.26 2.97 -11.13
C ILE A 92 -11.80 4.04 -12.14
N SER A 93 -12.64 5.03 -12.44
CA SER A 93 -12.30 6.13 -13.35
C SER A 93 -11.13 6.97 -12.82
N PHE A 94 -11.08 7.23 -11.51
CA PHE A 94 -9.97 7.92 -10.87
C PHE A 94 -8.64 7.19 -11.10
N LEU A 95 -8.60 5.87 -10.92
CA LEU A 95 -7.41 5.04 -11.17
C LEU A 95 -7.03 5.02 -12.65
N GLN A 96 -8.01 4.85 -13.55
CA GLN A 96 -7.79 4.85 -14.99
C GLN A 96 -7.18 6.17 -15.49
N ASN A 97 -7.60 7.30 -14.93
CA ASN A 97 -7.05 8.61 -15.28
C ASN A 97 -5.56 8.73 -14.91
N GLN A 98 -5.10 8.11 -13.82
CA GLN A 98 -3.67 8.08 -13.51
C GLN A 98 -2.88 7.30 -14.58
N ILE A 99 -3.42 6.18 -15.07
CA ILE A 99 -2.76 5.39 -16.10
C ILE A 99 -2.76 6.13 -17.44
N THR A 100 -3.81 6.86 -17.74
CA THR A 100 -3.88 7.69 -18.96
C THR A 100 -2.81 8.79 -18.97
N ALA A 101 -2.48 9.36 -17.79
CA ALA A 101 -1.43 10.38 -17.65
C ALA A 101 -0.01 9.84 -17.91
N ALA A 102 0.24 8.55 -17.61
CA ALA A 102 1.50 7.87 -17.88
C ALA A 102 1.23 6.42 -18.30
N PRO A 103 0.85 6.18 -19.57
CA PRO A 103 0.55 4.84 -20.08
C PRO A 103 1.82 3.98 -20.13
N PHE A 104 1.65 2.65 -20.19
CA PHE A 104 2.75 1.70 -20.11
C PHE A 104 3.31 1.30 -21.48
N SER A 105 4.63 1.18 -21.55
CA SER A 105 5.35 0.28 -22.46
C SER A 105 5.81 -0.96 -21.69
N TYR A 106 6.26 -1.96 -22.42
CA TYR A 106 6.72 -3.21 -21.85
C TYR A 106 8.16 -3.49 -22.29
N GLN A 107 9.00 -3.90 -21.36
CA GLN A 107 10.41 -4.25 -21.59
C GLN A 107 10.77 -5.53 -20.86
N ILE A 108 11.74 -6.27 -21.38
CA ILE A 108 12.34 -7.39 -20.65
C ILE A 108 13.52 -6.83 -19.85
N ILE A 109 13.47 -6.95 -18.54
CA ILE A 109 14.52 -6.57 -17.59
C ILE A 109 14.79 -7.78 -16.71
N ASP A 110 16.03 -8.27 -16.70
CA ASP A 110 16.44 -9.45 -15.93
C ASP A 110 15.50 -10.65 -16.15
N ASP A 111 15.23 -10.96 -17.43
CA ASP A 111 14.32 -12.03 -17.89
C ASP A 111 12.86 -11.90 -17.41
N LYS A 112 12.47 -10.73 -16.92
CA LYS A 112 11.09 -10.44 -16.49
C LYS A 112 10.46 -9.38 -17.38
N LEU A 113 9.16 -9.57 -17.69
CA LEU A 113 8.37 -8.56 -18.37
C LEU A 113 8.04 -7.43 -17.40
N ALA A 114 8.71 -6.30 -17.56
CA ALA A 114 8.49 -5.09 -16.77
C ALA A 114 7.57 -4.10 -17.49
N ARG A 115 6.68 -3.46 -16.73
CA ARG A 115 5.85 -2.33 -17.17
C ARG A 115 6.60 -1.04 -16.87
N ILE A 116 6.83 -0.26 -17.90
CA ILE A 116 7.53 1.02 -17.82
C ILE A 116 6.52 2.12 -18.12
N PRO A 117 6.18 2.97 -17.14
CA PRO A 117 5.30 4.11 -17.40
C PRO A 117 5.98 5.15 -18.31
N ASN A 118 5.23 5.69 -19.25
CA ASN A 118 5.69 6.71 -20.19
C ASN A 118 5.06 8.06 -19.84
N GLY A 119 5.71 8.80 -18.95
CA GLY A 119 5.22 10.09 -18.47
C GLY A 119 6.26 10.81 -17.63
N LYS A 120 5.84 11.90 -17.00
CA LYS A 120 6.66 12.56 -15.99
C LYS A 120 6.81 11.64 -14.78
N PRO A 121 7.89 11.75 -14.00
CA PRO A 121 8.15 10.86 -12.85
C PRO A 121 6.96 10.74 -11.88
N ASP A 122 6.30 11.85 -11.55
CA ASP A 122 5.13 11.88 -10.67
C ASP A 122 3.93 11.13 -11.25
N ASP A 123 3.58 11.35 -12.52
CA ASP A 123 2.51 10.61 -13.19
C ASP A 123 2.85 9.13 -13.32
N SER A 124 4.12 8.81 -13.56
CA SER A 124 4.63 7.45 -13.68
C SER A 124 4.50 6.65 -12.38
N ILE A 125 4.83 7.27 -11.24
CA ILE A 125 4.68 6.65 -9.93
C ILE A 125 3.20 6.35 -9.65
N LEU A 126 2.32 7.34 -9.84
CA LEU A 126 0.90 7.17 -9.59
C LEU A 126 0.25 6.17 -10.54
N SER A 127 0.68 6.14 -11.80
CA SER A 127 0.21 5.18 -12.79
C SER A 127 0.50 3.72 -12.37
N LEU A 128 1.71 3.43 -11.89
CA LEU A 128 2.06 2.10 -11.40
C LEU A 128 1.20 1.67 -10.21
N ILE A 129 1.01 2.57 -9.25
CA ILE A 129 0.21 2.29 -8.05
C ILE A 129 -1.27 2.11 -8.43
N ALA A 130 -1.78 2.95 -9.34
CA ALA A 130 -3.14 2.84 -9.86
C ALA A 130 -3.37 1.53 -10.62
N TYR A 131 -2.39 1.11 -11.40
CA TYR A 131 -2.44 -0.17 -12.11
C TYR A 131 -2.54 -1.35 -11.12
N ASP A 132 -1.73 -1.35 -10.06
CA ASP A 132 -1.77 -2.38 -9.03
C ASP A 132 -3.16 -2.45 -8.36
N ALA A 133 -3.76 -1.29 -8.03
CA ALA A 133 -5.12 -1.23 -7.49
C ALA A 133 -6.18 -1.75 -8.47
N LEU A 134 -6.11 -1.38 -9.76
CA LEU A 134 -7.01 -1.89 -10.79
C LEU A 134 -6.83 -3.39 -11.02
N TRP A 135 -5.59 -3.88 -10.91
CA TRP A 135 -5.32 -5.32 -11.01
C TRP A 135 -6.01 -6.10 -9.89
N LEU A 136 -5.93 -5.61 -8.64
CA LEU A 136 -6.66 -6.21 -7.51
C LEU A 136 -8.18 -6.21 -7.73
N ILE A 137 -8.72 -5.14 -8.33
CA ILE A 137 -10.15 -5.06 -8.68
C ILE A 137 -10.49 -6.07 -9.78
N HIS A 138 -9.69 -6.12 -10.86
CA HIS A 138 -9.90 -7.01 -12.00
C HIS A 138 -9.87 -8.49 -11.60
N THR A 139 -8.89 -8.88 -10.80
CA THR A 139 -8.72 -10.26 -10.30
C THR A 139 -9.68 -10.62 -9.17
N LYS A 140 -10.50 -9.67 -8.71
CA LYS A 140 -11.37 -9.78 -7.53
C LYS A 140 -10.62 -10.04 -6.22
N GLU A 141 -9.31 -9.97 -6.20
CA GLU A 141 -8.52 -10.09 -4.96
C GLU A 141 -8.84 -8.95 -3.99
N ILE A 142 -9.30 -7.81 -4.49
CA ILE A 142 -9.74 -6.68 -3.67
C ILE A 142 -10.85 -7.05 -2.68
N GLN A 143 -11.68 -8.06 -2.97
CA GLN A 143 -12.74 -8.56 -2.07
C GLN A 143 -12.18 -9.26 -0.83
N GLN A 144 -10.91 -9.63 -0.85
CA GLN A 144 -10.19 -10.21 0.29
C GLN A 144 -9.59 -9.14 1.21
N LEU A 145 -9.72 -7.86 0.83
CA LEU A 145 -9.20 -6.74 1.62
C LEU A 145 -9.96 -6.64 2.95
N LYS A 146 -9.23 -6.55 4.04
CA LYS A 146 -9.76 -6.49 5.42
C LYS A 146 -9.03 -5.44 6.24
N ARG A 147 -9.77 -4.85 7.19
CA ARG A 147 -9.19 -4.06 8.27
C ARG A 147 -8.66 -4.98 9.37
N CYS A 148 -7.61 -4.56 10.04
CA CYS A 148 -7.13 -5.26 11.23
C CYS A 148 -8.21 -5.23 12.33
N ALA A 149 -8.45 -6.39 12.98
CA ALA A 149 -9.41 -6.48 14.08
C ALA A 149 -8.97 -5.76 15.37
N ASN A 150 -7.78 -5.16 15.40
CA ASN A 150 -7.37 -4.25 16.44
C ASN A 150 -7.91 -2.84 16.12
N GLU A 151 -8.88 -2.36 16.88
CA GLU A 151 -9.54 -1.06 16.71
C GLU A 151 -8.57 0.13 16.65
N LYS A 152 -7.40 0.00 17.26
CA LYS A 152 -6.33 1.00 17.22
C LYS A 152 -5.40 0.86 16.01
N CYS A 153 -5.69 -0.05 15.09
CA CYS A 153 -4.85 -0.33 13.92
C CYS A 153 -5.56 0.06 12.63
N ILE A 154 -4.91 0.87 11.81
CA ILE A 154 -5.44 1.34 10.52
C ILE A 154 -4.88 0.55 9.33
N LEU A 155 -4.08 -0.50 9.57
CA LEU A 155 -3.48 -1.29 8.52
C LEU A 155 -4.51 -2.19 7.83
N LEU A 156 -4.39 -2.26 6.52
CA LEU A 156 -5.19 -3.12 5.65
C LEU A 156 -4.37 -4.34 5.22
N PHE A 157 -5.05 -5.45 4.96
CA PHE A 157 -4.39 -6.68 4.50
C PHE A 157 -5.32 -7.53 3.64
N LEU A 158 -4.77 -8.39 2.80
CA LEU A 158 -5.53 -9.37 2.03
C LEU A 158 -5.66 -10.68 2.81
N ASP A 159 -6.89 -11.10 3.06
CA ASP A 159 -7.19 -12.39 3.74
C ASP A 159 -7.57 -13.46 2.72
N LYS A 160 -6.56 -14.10 2.12
CA LYS A 160 -6.74 -15.19 1.14
C LYS A 160 -7.40 -16.45 1.74
N THR A 161 -7.45 -16.57 3.06
CA THR A 161 -7.95 -17.77 3.75
C THR A 161 -9.32 -17.59 4.40
N GLY A 162 -9.81 -16.37 4.51
CA GLY A 162 -11.04 -16.00 5.22
C GLY A 162 -10.93 -16.13 6.76
N ARG A 163 -9.74 -16.44 7.31
CA ARG A 163 -9.53 -16.73 8.75
C ARG A 163 -8.64 -15.73 9.47
N ARG A 164 -7.96 -14.86 8.75
CA ARG A 164 -7.01 -13.90 9.32
C ARG A 164 -7.75 -12.72 9.95
N LYS A 165 -7.48 -12.47 11.24
CA LYS A 165 -8.07 -11.34 11.99
C LYS A 165 -7.13 -10.14 12.12
N TRP A 166 -5.82 -10.36 12.00
CA TRP A 166 -4.79 -9.35 12.27
C TRP A 166 -3.99 -9.02 11.02
N CYS A 167 -3.62 -7.77 10.87
CA CYS A 167 -2.75 -7.31 9.78
C CYS A 167 -1.43 -8.10 9.71
N SER A 168 -0.84 -8.39 10.87
CA SER A 168 0.22 -9.41 10.99
C SER A 168 0.30 -9.91 12.43
N MET A 169 0.90 -11.10 12.61
CA MET A 169 1.16 -11.63 13.95
C MET A 169 2.21 -10.80 14.69
N LYS A 170 3.21 -10.27 13.98
CA LYS A 170 4.28 -9.45 14.56
C LYS A 170 3.76 -8.10 15.07
N ILE A 171 2.83 -7.46 14.34
CA ILE A 171 2.35 -6.11 14.65
C ILE A 171 1.18 -6.18 15.64
N CYS A 172 0.10 -6.86 15.32
CA CYS A 172 -1.13 -6.86 16.13
C CYS A 172 -1.44 -8.18 16.81
N GLY A 173 -1.10 -9.33 16.23
CA GLY A 173 -1.42 -10.62 16.83
C GLY A 173 -0.74 -10.83 18.19
N ASN A 174 0.53 -10.50 18.32
CA ASN A 174 1.26 -10.62 19.58
C ASN A 174 0.78 -9.60 20.62
N ARG A 175 0.48 -8.35 20.20
CA ARG A 175 -0.10 -7.33 21.11
C ARG A 175 -1.40 -7.83 21.75
N HIS A 176 -2.26 -8.45 20.95
CA HIS A 176 -3.52 -9.03 21.45
C HIS A 176 -3.29 -10.19 22.41
N LYS A 177 -2.33 -11.08 22.14
CA LYS A 177 -1.98 -12.18 23.07
C LYS A 177 -1.51 -11.64 24.41
N VAL A 178 -0.62 -10.66 24.43
CA VAL A 178 -0.09 -10.02 25.65
C VAL A 178 -1.21 -9.34 26.44
N SER A 179 -2.06 -8.55 25.79
CA SER A 179 -3.21 -7.89 26.43
C SER A 179 -4.19 -8.88 27.06
N ARG A 180 -4.47 -9.99 26.37
CA ARG A 180 -5.34 -11.05 26.89
C ARG A 180 -4.73 -11.75 28.11
N HIS A 181 -3.43 -11.99 28.11
CA HIS A 181 -2.72 -12.59 29.25
C HIS A 181 -2.75 -11.67 30.48
N GLN A 182 -2.51 -10.36 30.26
CA GLN A 182 -2.54 -9.38 31.35
C GLN A 182 -3.93 -9.23 31.98
N LYS A 183 -5.00 -9.31 31.19
CA LYS A 183 -6.37 -9.28 31.68
C LYS A 183 -6.70 -10.52 32.57
N LYS A 184 -6.21 -11.72 32.16
CA LYS A 184 -6.41 -12.96 32.95
C LYS A 184 -5.68 -12.95 34.28
N ASN A 185 -4.54 -12.27 34.38
CA ASN A 185 -3.75 -12.21 35.61
C ASN A 185 -4.22 -11.10 36.58
N LYS A 186 -5.20 -10.28 36.17
CA LYS A 186 -5.81 -9.23 37.01
C LYS A 186 -7.22 -9.62 37.53
N SER A 187 -7.74 -10.75 37.07
CA SER A 187 -9.00 -11.39 37.58
C SER A 187 -8.70 -12.51 38.52
#